data_52c56c15901d36e6b085ac12aa2e2384
#
_entry.id   52c56c15901d36e6b085ac12aa2e2384
#
_cell.length_a   1.000
_cell.length_b   1.000
_cell.length_c   1.000
_cell.angle_alpha   90.00
_cell.angle_beta   90.00
_cell.angle_gamma   90.00
#
_symmetry.space_group_name_H-M   'P 1'
#
loop_
_entity.id
_entity.type
_entity.pdbx_description
1 polymer ?
#
loop_
_entity_poly.entity_id
_entity_poly.type
_entity_poly.pdbx_seq_one_letter_code
_entity_poly.pdbx_strand_id
1 'polypeptide(L)'
;MDKNTIIVLFTLTFLMVYIVYVVKSANKGNITSNFTEKLLLLSSIFVPIGIYLTYTIFSRQIKEMRVNATYRMIDRGWLAINKQFIENFDKCPNLIDSLAYDWQISALGKTSYKLREERDDWVASNYISNCIFQSVEDFLIGSVLDETPPEVWISNFIPWTNSNLLNKHWLALKANYADTTIEFVDYLFVVTSKNRNQINNASDITKLAKDIAKSDVFNDIVNKINSI
;
A
#
# COMPACT_ATOMS: atom_id res chain seq x y z
N MET A 1 4.57 25.22 -5.87
CA MET A 1 4.61 24.89 -7.32
C MET A 1 5.75 23.90 -7.48
N ASP A 2 5.46 22.72 -7.99
CA ASP A 2 6.42 21.63 -8.16
C ASP A 2 7.49 22.00 -9.20
N LYS A 3 8.73 21.53 -9.00
CA LYS A 3 9.89 21.76 -9.85
C LYS A 3 9.62 21.43 -11.33
N ASN A 4 8.80 20.41 -11.56
CA ASN A 4 8.40 19.97 -12.89
C ASN A 4 7.41 20.95 -13.56
N THR A 5 6.50 21.54 -12.79
CA THR A 5 5.58 22.58 -13.27
C THR A 5 6.33 23.84 -13.70
N ILE A 6 7.41 24.19 -12.99
CA ILE A 6 8.27 25.32 -13.33
C ILE A 6 8.98 25.07 -14.65
N ILE A 7 9.53 23.87 -14.87
CA ILE A 7 10.21 23.51 -16.10
C ILE A 7 9.27 23.53 -17.29
N VAL A 8 8.04 23.00 -17.14
CA VAL A 8 7.03 22.99 -18.19
C VAL A 8 6.60 24.42 -18.55
N LEU A 9 6.35 25.28 -17.57
CA LEU A 9 6.02 26.69 -17.78
C LEU A 9 7.16 27.44 -18.48
N PHE A 10 8.40 27.19 -18.09
CA PHE A 10 9.57 27.82 -18.71
C PHE A 10 9.73 27.40 -20.17
N THR A 11 9.52 26.10 -20.44
CA THR A 11 9.60 25.54 -21.81
C THR A 11 8.49 26.08 -22.70
N LEU A 12 7.26 26.18 -22.19
CA LEU A 12 6.13 26.78 -22.92
C LEU A 12 6.34 28.27 -23.21
N THR A 13 6.87 29.02 -22.23
CA THR A 13 7.15 30.43 -22.39
C THR A 13 8.24 30.66 -23.46
N PHE A 14 9.29 29.84 -23.43
CA PHE A 14 10.37 29.91 -24.42
C PHE A 14 9.86 29.54 -25.83
N LEU A 15 8.99 28.55 -25.95
CA LEU A 15 8.34 28.18 -27.23
C LEU A 15 7.47 29.30 -27.77
N MET A 16 6.68 29.96 -26.94
CA MET A 16 5.83 31.11 -27.34
C MET A 16 6.68 32.29 -27.82
N VAL A 17 7.75 32.64 -27.09
CA VAL A 17 8.67 33.73 -27.50
C VAL A 17 9.32 33.39 -28.84
N TYR A 18 9.69 32.13 -29.03
CA TYR A 18 10.28 31.69 -30.28
C TYR A 18 9.31 31.71 -31.45
N ILE A 19 8.06 31.25 -31.28
CA ILE A 19 7.00 31.33 -32.30
C ILE A 19 6.77 32.79 -32.70
N VAL A 20 6.69 33.71 -31.74
CA VAL A 20 6.53 35.15 -32.00
C VAL A 20 7.72 35.70 -32.79
N TYR A 21 8.94 35.30 -32.44
CA TYR A 21 10.15 35.70 -33.17
C TYR A 21 10.14 35.21 -34.62
N VAL A 22 9.75 33.95 -34.82
CA VAL A 22 9.64 33.32 -36.15
C VAL A 22 8.59 34.00 -37.01
N VAL A 23 7.40 34.23 -36.46
CA VAL A 23 6.30 34.94 -37.18
C VAL A 23 6.71 36.38 -37.55
N LYS A 24 7.39 37.06 -36.63
CA LYS A 24 7.89 38.45 -36.89
C LYS A 24 8.99 38.47 -37.94
N SER A 25 9.84 37.43 -37.98
CA SER A 25 10.91 37.29 -38.99
C SER A 25 10.33 36.92 -40.37
N ALA A 26 9.28 36.12 -40.41
CA ALA A 26 8.56 35.74 -41.62
C ALA A 26 7.87 36.93 -42.27
N ASN A 27 7.25 37.82 -41.48
CA ASN A 27 6.56 39.02 -41.97
C ASN A 27 7.53 40.08 -42.58
N LYS A 28 8.85 39.95 -42.36
CA LYS A 28 9.84 40.86 -42.93
C LYS A 28 10.37 40.45 -44.32
N GLY A 29 9.76 39.46 -44.98
CA GLY A 29 10.06 39.07 -46.35
C GLY A 29 11.38 38.31 -46.56
N ASN A 30 12.10 37.94 -45.52
CA ASN A 30 13.38 37.20 -45.56
C ASN A 30 13.19 35.69 -45.30
N ILE A 31 12.18 35.07 -45.95
CA ILE A 31 12.01 33.62 -45.87
C ILE A 31 12.87 32.97 -46.96
N THR A 32 14.16 32.80 -46.69
CA THR A 32 15.05 31.95 -47.45
C THR A 32 15.07 30.56 -46.85
N SER A 33 15.65 29.56 -47.56
CA SER A 33 15.85 28.14 -47.16
C SER A 33 16.33 27.95 -45.72
N ASN A 34 16.97 28.94 -45.14
CA ASN A 34 17.46 29.00 -43.76
C ASN A 34 16.37 28.93 -42.68
N PHE A 35 15.09 29.19 -43.01
CA PHE A 35 13.99 29.12 -42.02
C PHE A 35 13.55 27.70 -41.77
N THR A 36 13.40 26.91 -42.83
CA THR A 36 12.98 25.49 -42.71
C THR A 36 14.03 24.69 -41.98
N GLU A 37 15.32 24.94 -42.24
CA GLU A 37 16.43 24.28 -41.51
C GLU A 37 16.43 24.64 -40.02
N LYS A 38 16.22 25.89 -39.65
CA LYS A 38 16.15 26.31 -38.24
C LYS A 38 14.93 25.72 -37.53
N LEU A 39 13.80 25.56 -38.21
CA LEU A 39 12.60 24.93 -37.68
C LEU A 39 12.81 23.42 -37.47
N LEU A 40 13.46 22.73 -38.40
CA LEU A 40 13.85 21.33 -38.29
C LEU A 40 14.82 21.12 -37.13
N LEU A 41 15.82 21.98 -36.97
CA LEU A 41 16.82 21.89 -35.89
C LEU A 41 16.17 22.08 -34.51
N LEU A 42 15.19 22.99 -34.42
CA LEU A 42 14.42 23.18 -33.18
C LEU A 42 13.50 22.02 -32.89
N SER A 43 12.80 21.50 -33.88
CA SER A 43 11.94 20.34 -33.69
C SER A 43 12.75 19.11 -33.24
N SER A 44 13.97 18.96 -33.76
CA SER A 44 14.87 17.85 -33.34
C SER A 44 15.28 17.92 -31.88
N ILE A 45 15.26 19.08 -31.25
CA ILE A 45 15.57 19.30 -29.83
C ILE A 45 14.30 19.20 -28.97
N PHE A 46 13.24 19.90 -29.40
CA PHE A 46 12.03 20.00 -28.58
C PHE A 46 11.15 18.74 -28.59
N VAL A 47 11.13 17.97 -29.69
CA VAL A 47 10.36 16.73 -29.75
C VAL A 47 10.87 15.68 -28.76
N PRO A 48 12.15 15.36 -28.65
CA PRO A 48 12.65 14.44 -27.63
C PRO A 48 12.40 14.93 -26.21
N ILE A 49 12.54 16.23 -25.95
CA ILE A 49 12.25 16.82 -24.63
C ILE A 49 10.76 16.67 -24.30
N GLY A 50 9.88 16.95 -25.26
CA GLY A 50 8.43 16.79 -25.11
C GLY A 50 8.05 15.33 -24.83
N ILE A 51 8.63 14.38 -25.55
CA ILE A 51 8.43 12.95 -25.35
C ILE A 51 8.90 12.54 -23.95
N TYR A 52 10.09 12.98 -23.52
CA TYR A 52 10.62 12.67 -22.20
C TYR A 52 9.74 13.22 -21.07
N LEU A 53 9.29 14.49 -21.19
CA LEU A 53 8.38 15.09 -20.22
C LEU A 53 7.04 14.37 -20.16
N THR A 54 6.47 14.06 -21.34
CA THR A 54 5.21 13.30 -21.42
C THR A 54 5.35 11.91 -20.78
N TYR A 55 6.44 11.21 -21.08
CA TYR A 55 6.73 9.90 -20.46
C TYR A 55 6.84 10.01 -18.94
N THR A 56 7.57 11.03 -18.44
CA THR A 56 7.76 11.22 -16.99
C THR A 56 6.45 11.54 -16.28
N ILE A 57 5.62 12.44 -16.87
CA ILE A 57 4.31 12.78 -16.33
C ILE A 57 3.39 11.57 -16.34
N PHE A 58 3.35 10.82 -17.45
CA PHE A 58 2.50 9.66 -17.61
C PHE A 58 2.89 8.52 -16.66
N SER A 59 4.19 8.26 -16.53
CA SER A 59 4.70 7.26 -15.57
C SER A 59 4.32 7.60 -14.12
N ARG A 60 4.40 8.89 -13.74
CA ARG A 60 3.95 9.35 -12.43
C ARG A 60 2.44 9.18 -12.25
N GLN A 61 1.64 9.54 -13.24
CA GLN A 61 0.19 9.37 -13.18
C GLN A 61 -0.21 7.89 -13.06
N ILE A 62 0.46 6.99 -13.79
CA ILE A 62 0.22 5.55 -13.67
C ILE A 62 0.54 5.08 -12.25
N LYS A 63 1.68 5.52 -11.68
CA LYS A 63 2.04 5.17 -10.30
C LYS A 63 0.98 5.66 -9.32
N GLU A 64 0.58 6.93 -9.40
CA GLU A 64 -0.46 7.50 -8.53
C GLU A 64 -1.81 6.76 -8.68
N MET A 65 -2.18 6.38 -9.91
CA MET A 65 -3.41 5.60 -10.14
C MET A 65 -3.34 4.21 -9.52
N ARG A 66 -2.18 3.52 -9.61
CA ARG A 66 -1.99 2.20 -8.99
C ARG A 66 -2.08 2.30 -7.47
N VAL A 67 -1.37 3.26 -6.86
CA VAL A 67 -1.42 3.50 -5.42
C VAL A 67 -2.86 3.77 -4.97
N ASN A 68 -3.56 4.68 -5.63
CA ASN A 68 -4.96 4.99 -5.30
C ASN A 68 -5.90 3.78 -5.49
N ALA A 69 -5.68 2.95 -6.51
CA ALA A 69 -6.45 1.73 -6.72
C ALA A 69 -6.22 0.74 -5.58
N THR A 70 -4.97 0.55 -5.14
CA THR A 70 -4.61 -0.32 -4.04
C THR A 70 -5.19 0.16 -2.71
N TYR A 71 -5.10 1.48 -2.42
CA TYR A 71 -5.75 2.05 -1.23
C TYR A 71 -7.25 1.75 -1.21
N ARG A 72 -7.95 1.99 -2.32
CA ARG A 72 -9.39 1.70 -2.41
C ARG A 72 -9.70 0.22 -2.24
N MET A 73 -8.85 -0.66 -2.71
CA MET A 73 -9.00 -2.11 -2.55
C MET A 73 -8.86 -2.49 -1.07
N ILE A 74 -7.83 -1.99 -0.40
CA ILE A 74 -7.60 -2.24 1.02
C ILE A 74 -8.74 -1.65 1.87
N ASP A 75 -9.13 -0.40 1.62
CA ASP A 75 -10.26 0.24 2.34
C ASP A 75 -11.56 -0.55 2.19
N ARG A 76 -11.86 -1.05 0.98
CA ARG A 76 -13.02 -1.92 0.77
C ARG A 76 -12.88 -3.24 1.52
N GLY A 77 -11.68 -3.82 1.54
CA GLY A 77 -11.38 -5.01 2.32
C GLY A 77 -11.65 -4.80 3.81
N TRP A 78 -11.14 -3.70 4.39
CA TRP A 78 -11.38 -3.33 5.78
C TRP A 78 -12.87 -3.12 6.10
N LEU A 79 -13.59 -2.39 5.24
CA LEU A 79 -15.03 -2.20 5.40
C LEU A 79 -15.78 -3.53 5.30
N ALA A 80 -15.39 -4.42 4.40
CA ALA A 80 -15.96 -5.75 4.28
C ALA A 80 -15.71 -6.60 5.52
N ILE A 81 -14.49 -6.58 6.09
CA ILE A 81 -14.16 -7.30 7.33
C ILE A 81 -14.98 -6.77 8.49
N ASN A 82 -15.05 -5.46 8.68
CA ASN A 82 -15.86 -4.86 9.75
C ASN A 82 -17.33 -5.21 9.62
N LYS A 83 -17.86 -5.21 8.40
CA LYS A 83 -19.24 -5.63 8.11
C LYS A 83 -19.44 -7.11 8.48
N GLN A 84 -18.49 -7.98 8.11
CA GLN A 84 -18.54 -9.39 8.45
C GLN A 84 -18.48 -9.63 9.96
N PHE A 85 -17.74 -8.84 10.71
CA PHE A 85 -17.72 -8.91 12.18
C PHE A 85 -19.10 -8.64 12.76
N ILE A 86 -19.80 -7.62 12.26
CA ILE A 86 -21.15 -7.25 12.73
C ILE A 86 -22.17 -8.32 12.33
N GLU A 87 -22.14 -8.77 11.07
CA GLU A 87 -23.14 -9.70 10.52
C GLU A 87 -23.00 -11.14 11.03
N ASN A 88 -21.80 -11.53 11.45
CA ASN A 88 -21.52 -12.90 11.90
C ASN A 88 -21.15 -12.99 13.39
N PHE A 89 -21.39 -11.93 14.17
CA PHE A 89 -21.05 -11.91 15.59
C PHE A 89 -21.65 -13.10 16.35
N ASP A 90 -22.91 -13.42 16.06
CA ASP A 90 -23.61 -14.54 16.70
C ASP A 90 -23.13 -15.92 16.22
N LYS A 91 -22.51 -16.00 15.03
CA LYS A 91 -22.04 -17.26 14.44
C LYS A 91 -20.63 -17.61 14.88
N CYS A 92 -19.77 -16.62 15.10
CA CYS A 92 -18.36 -16.84 15.48
C CYS A 92 -17.91 -15.85 16.57
N PRO A 93 -18.60 -15.81 17.71
CA PRO A 93 -18.33 -14.84 18.77
C PRO A 93 -16.92 -14.98 19.32
N ASN A 94 -16.41 -16.20 19.47
CA ASN A 94 -15.06 -16.42 20.03
C ASN A 94 -13.95 -15.89 19.12
N LEU A 95 -14.06 -16.10 17.79
CA LEU A 95 -13.09 -15.54 16.85
C LEU A 95 -13.13 -14.01 16.90
N ILE A 96 -14.31 -13.41 16.74
CA ILE A 96 -14.46 -11.95 16.72
C ILE A 96 -14.00 -11.33 18.02
N ASP A 97 -14.37 -11.89 19.16
CA ASP A 97 -13.92 -11.42 20.46
C ASP A 97 -12.39 -11.53 20.60
N SER A 98 -11.78 -12.61 20.13
CA SER A 98 -10.32 -12.77 20.19
C SER A 98 -9.58 -11.77 19.31
N LEU A 99 -10.15 -11.39 18.19
CA LEU A 99 -9.58 -10.38 17.28
C LEU A 99 -9.73 -8.96 17.82
N ALA A 100 -10.90 -8.66 18.42
CA ALA A 100 -11.22 -7.30 18.84
C ALA A 100 -10.73 -6.97 20.26
N TYR A 101 -10.72 -7.95 21.16
CA TYR A 101 -10.61 -7.70 22.60
C TYR A 101 -9.37 -8.32 23.27
N ASP A 102 -8.67 -9.26 22.65
CA ASP A 102 -7.61 -10.00 23.32
C ASP A 102 -6.47 -9.10 23.84
N TRP A 103 -6.12 -8.06 23.06
CA TRP A 103 -5.16 -7.05 23.48
C TRP A 103 -5.78 -5.93 24.35
N GLN A 104 -7.03 -5.53 24.05
CA GLN A 104 -7.71 -4.48 24.82
C GLN A 104 -8.02 -4.94 26.25
N ILE A 105 -8.35 -6.24 26.41
CA ILE A 105 -8.60 -6.82 27.72
C ILE A 105 -7.32 -6.87 28.54
N SER A 106 -6.19 -7.20 27.93
CA SER A 106 -4.86 -7.13 28.57
C SER A 106 -4.50 -5.71 28.97
N ALA A 107 -4.70 -4.73 28.08
CA ALA A 107 -4.43 -3.32 28.32
C ALA A 107 -5.34 -2.71 29.39
N LEU A 108 -6.54 -3.23 29.58
CA LEU A 108 -7.48 -2.80 30.63
C LEU A 108 -7.25 -3.54 31.97
N GLY A 109 -6.22 -4.38 32.09
CA GLY A 109 -5.92 -5.13 33.31
C GLY A 109 -6.90 -6.26 33.63
N LYS A 110 -7.72 -6.67 32.68
CA LYS A 110 -8.64 -7.79 32.84
C LYS A 110 -7.91 -9.10 32.51
N THR A 111 -7.84 -9.97 33.45
CA THR A 111 -6.89 -11.08 33.52
C THR A 111 -7.20 -12.33 32.70
N SER A 112 -8.30 -12.45 32.02
CA SER A 112 -8.48 -13.55 31.05
C SER A 112 -9.72 -13.37 30.20
N TYR A 113 -9.55 -13.43 28.92
CA TYR A 113 -10.62 -13.74 27.99
C TYR A 113 -10.97 -15.22 28.16
N LYS A 114 -12.20 -15.49 28.59
CA LYS A 114 -12.75 -16.84 28.62
C LYS A 114 -13.50 -17.02 27.30
N LEU A 115 -13.05 -17.99 26.48
CA LEU A 115 -13.80 -18.41 25.32
C LEU A 115 -15.24 -18.74 25.77
N ARG A 116 -16.22 -18.27 25.02
CA ARG A 116 -17.63 -18.62 25.26
C ARG A 116 -17.79 -20.13 25.07
N GLU A 117 -18.72 -20.72 25.79
CA GLU A 117 -19.07 -22.13 25.63
C GLU A 117 -19.67 -22.44 24.26
N GLU A 118 -20.21 -21.40 23.59
CA GLU A 118 -20.75 -21.47 22.24
C GLU A 118 -19.65 -21.82 21.23
N ARG A 119 -20.00 -22.73 20.36
CA ARG A 119 -19.08 -23.21 19.31
C ARG A 119 -19.19 -22.27 18.11
N ASP A 120 -18.07 -21.69 17.71
CA ASP A 120 -18.01 -20.90 16.49
C ASP A 120 -18.41 -21.71 15.27
N ASP A 121 -19.19 -21.10 14.38
CA ASP A 121 -19.40 -21.60 13.04
C ASP A 121 -18.07 -21.57 12.28
N TRP A 122 -17.56 -22.76 11.97
CA TRP A 122 -16.29 -22.91 11.28
C TRP A 122 -16.25 -22.21 9.93
N VAL A 123 -17.36 -22.25 9.17
CA VAL A 123 -17.44 -21.63 7.83
C VAL A 123 -17.35 -20.11 7.95
N ALA A 124 -18.10 -19.51 8.87
CA ALA A 124 -18.09 -18.07 9.09
C ALA A 124 -16.72 -17.60 9.60
N SER A 125 -16.14 -18.32 10.57
CA SER A 125 -14.80 -18.01 11.11
C SER A 125 -13.71 -18.13 10.05
N ASN A 126 -13.78 -19.15 9.21
CA ASN A 126 -12.83 -19.36 8.13
C ASN A 126 -12.93 -18.27 7.07
N TYR A 127 -14.15 -17.85 6.73
CA TYR A 127 -14.37 -16.76 5.77
C TYR A 127 -13.82 -15.44 6.27
N ILE A 128 -14.08 -15.06 7.54
CA ILE A 128 -13.52 -13.84 8.15
C ILE A 128 -11.99 -13.89 8.16
N SER A 129 -11.42 -15.04 8.57
CA SER A 129 -9.98 -15.23 8.59
C SER A 129 -9.35 -15.09 7.20
N ASN A 130 -10.01 -15.64 6.18
CA ASN A 130 -9.57 -15.49 4.79
C ASN A 130 -9.59 -14.01 4.35
N CYS A 131 -10.63 -13.24 4.69
CA CYS A 131 -10.66 -11.81 4.40
C CYS A 131 -9.50 -11.04 5.06
N ILE A 132 -9.15 -11.41 6.31
CA ILE A 132 -8.02 -10.81 7.03
C ILE A 132 -6.70 -11.11 6.30
N PHE A 133 -6.43 -12.37 5.98
CA PHE A 133 -5.18 -12.74 5.32
C PHE A 133 -5.10 -12.21 3.89
N GLN A 134 -6.23 -12.12 3.18
CA GLN A 134 -6.28 -11.45 1.89
C GLN A 134 -5.89 -9.97 2.01
N SER A 135 -6.33 -9.27 3.05
CA SER A 135 -5.91 -7.88 3.26
C SER A 135 -4.43 -7.71 3.56
N VAL A 136 -3.78 -8.73 4.17
CA VAL A 136 -2.32 -8.75 4.34
C VAL A 136 -1.61 -8.97 3.00
N GLU A 137 -2.11 -9.89 2.18
CA GLU A 137 -1.57 -10.13 0.83
C GLU A 137 -1.71 -8.90 -0.05
N ASP A 138 -2.89 -8.27 -0.06
CA ASP A 138 -3.16 -7.02 -0.80
C ASP A 138 -2.22 -5.90 -0.36
N PHE A 139 -1.90 -5.81 0.93
CA PHE A 139 -0.91 -4.87 1.45
C PHE A 139 0.50 -5.15 0.92
N LEU A 140 0.93 -6.39 0.92
CA LEU A 140 2.27 -6.78 0.46
C LEU A 140 2.45 -6.60 -1.04
N ILE A 141 1.47 -7.04 -1.85
CA ILE A 141 1.53 -6.99 -3.32
C ILE A 141 1.22 -5.58 -3.83
N GLY A 142 0.48 -4.79 -3.06
CA GLY A 142 0.10 -3.45 -3.43
C GLY A 142 1.28 -2.49 -3.49
N SER A 143 1.27 -1.58 -4.48
CA SER A 143 2.25 -0.49 -4.61
C SER A 143 2.19 0.54 -3.47
N VAL A 144 1.43 0.27 -2.42
CA VAL A 144 1.27 1.12 -1.23
C VAL A 144 2.57 1.23 -0.42
N LEU A 145 3.40 0.19 -0.43
CA LEU A 145 4.69 0.17 0.26
C LEU A 145 5.65 1.29 -0.19
N ASP A 146 5.48 1.79 -1.40
CA ASP A 146 6.30 2.88 -1.95
C ASP A 146 5.91 4.28 -1.41
N GLU A 147 4.66 4.46 -0.98
CA GLU A 147 4.08 5.78 -0.68
C GLU A 147 3.71 5.95 0.81
N THR A 148 3.42 4.85 1.49
CA THR A 148 3.01 4.88 2.90
C THR A 148 3.99 4.08 3.75
N PRO A 149 4.41 4.63 4.90
CA PRO A 149 5.27 3.89 5.82
C PRO A 149 4.64 2.55 6.20
N PRO A 150 5.33 1.41 5.98
CA PRO A 150 4.77 0.08 6.18
C PRO A 150 4.31 -0.16 7.62
N GLU A 151 4.93 0.51 8.60
CA GLU A 151 4.54 0.39 10.00
C GLU A 151 3.10 0.83 10.29
N VAL A 152 2.53 1.71 9.46
CA VAL A 152 1.12 2.13 9.58
C VAL A 152 0.18 0.94 9.34
N TRP A 153 0.48 0.13 8.32
CA TRP A 153 -0.30 -1.06 8.00
C TRP A 153 -0.03 -2.20 8.96
N ILE A 154 1.23 -2.45 9.26
CA ILE A 154 1.67 -3.52 10.18
C ILE A 154 1.02 -3.32 11.56
N SER A 155 0.90 -2.08 12.04
CA SER A 155 0.27 -1.79 13.33
C SER A 155 -1.19 -2.26 13.40
N ASN A 156 -1.89 -2.31 12.28
CA ASN A 156 -3.26 -2.81 12.21
C ASN A 156 -3.34 -4.34 12.26
N PHE A 157 -2.31 -5.05 11.78
CA PHE A 157 -2.28 -6.51 11.77
C PHE A 157 -1.83 -7.12 13.10
N ILE A 158 -0.98 -6.43 13.87
CA ILE A 158 -0.44 -6.90 15.15
C ILE A 158 -1.54 -7.36 16.14
N PRO A 159 -2.62 -6.60 16.38
CA PRO A 159 -3.69 -7.04 17.28
C PRO A 159 -4.31 -8.37 16.84
N TRP A 160 -4.52 -8.54 15.54
CA TRP A 160 -5.13 -9.75 15.00
C TRP A 160 -4.21 -10.96 15.09
N THR A 161 -2.92 -10.81 14.80
CA THR A 161 -1.94 -11.91 14.88
C THR A 161 -1.63 -12.32 16.32
N ASN A 162 -2.14 -11.59 17.30
CA ASN A 162 -2.11 -12.02 18.70
C ASN A 162 -3.19 -13.09 19.03
N SER A 163 -4.15 -13.32 18.14
CA SER A 163 -5.24 -14.29 18.32
C SER A 163 -4.79 -15.72 18.02
N ASN A 164 -4.91 -16.60 19.03
CA ASN A 164 -4.65 -18.03 18.85
C ASN A 164 -5.69 -18.70 17.91
N LEU A 165 -6.93 -18.18 17.87
CA LEU A 165 -7.96 -18.70 16.97
C LEU A 165 -7.65 -18.34 15.53
N LEU A 166 -7.24 -17.11 15.27
CA LEU A 166 -6.81 -16.70 13.93
C LEU A 166 -5.62 -17.54 13.45
N ASN A 167 -4.67 -17.83 14.33
CA ASN A 167 -3.53 -18.69 14.00
C ASN A 167 -3.96 -20.11 13.59
N LYS A 168 -4.96 -20.70 14.26
CA LYS A 168 -5.52 -22.00 13.84
C LYS A 168 -6.10 -21.95 12.43
N HIS A 169 -6.84 -20.88 12.08
CA HIS A 169 -7.35 -20.70 10.73
C HIS A 169 -6.23 -20.47 9.72
N TRP A 170 -5.17 -19.72 10.11
CA TRP A 170 -4.00 -19.55 9.26
C TRP A 170 -3.36 -20.86 8.83
N LEU A 171 -3.14 -21.77 9.78
CA LEU A 171 -2.56 -23.08 9.48
C LEU A 171 -3.37 -23.89 8.47
N ALA A 172 -4.70 -23.69 8.43
CA ALA A 172 -5.58 -24.35 7.47
C ALA A 172 -5.63 -23.63 6.11
N LEU A 173 -5.43 -22.31 6.08
CA LEU A 173 -5.63 -21.47 4.91
C LEU A 173 -4.33 -21.14 4.15
N LYS A 174 -3.19 -21.16 4.82
CA LYS A 174 -1.93 -20.59 4.31
C LYS A 174 -1.47 -21.14 2.95
N ALA A 175 -1.84 -22.37 2.62
CA ALA A 175 -1.50 -22.96 1.33
C ALA A 175 -2.18 -22.26 0.12
N ASN A 176 -3.14 -21.37 0.37
CA ASN A 176 -3.85 -20.62 -0.68
C ASN A 176 -3.16 -19.28 -1.02
N TYR A 177 -2.11 -18.91 -0.30
CA TYR A 177 -1.45 -17.61 -0.42
C TYR A 177 -0.07 -17.72 -1.06
N ALA A 178 0.45 -16.61 -1.58
CA ALA A 178 1.80 -16.53 -2.11
C ALA A 178 2.87 -16.79 -1.04
N ASP A 179 4.01 -17.34 -1.43
CA ASP A 179 5.11 -17.67 -0.52
C ASP A 179 5.57 -16.46 0.33
N THR A 180 5.61 -15.28 -0.27
CA THR A 180 5.94 -14.03 0.43
C THR A 180 4.92 -13.65 1.49
N THR A 181 3.64 -13.90 1.22
CA THR A 181 2.55 -13.71 2.19
C THR A 181 2.67 -14.73 3.33
N ILE A 182 2.96 -15.99 3.00
CA ILE A 182 3.16 -17.05 4.00
C ILE A 182 4.32 -16.67 4.93
N GLU A 183 5.45 -16.28 4.37
CA GLU A 183 6.64 -15.89 5.13
C GLU A 183 6.35 -14.70 6.07
N PHE A 184 5.65 -13.70 5.57
CA PHE A 184 5.30 -12.52 6.37
C PHE A 184 4.32 -12.81 7.49
N VAL A 185 3.23 -13.53 7.21
CA VAL A 185 2.21 -13.85 8.21
C VAL A 185 2.76 -14.79 9.28
N ASP A 186 3.53 -15.82 8.90
CA ASP A 186 4.22 -16.70 9.85
C ASP A 186 5.17 -15.89 10.75
N TYR A 187 5.92 -14.94 10.18
CA TYR A 187 6.79 -14.04 10.93
C TYR A 187 6.00 -13.15 11.89
N LEU A 188 4.88 -12.56 11.47
CA LEU A 188 4.02 -11.75 12.33
C LEU A 188 3.52 -12.55 13.54
N PHE A 189 3.03 -13.78 13.34
CA PHE A 189 2.58 -14.62 14.45
C PHE A 189 3.71 -14.93 15.45
N VAL A 190 4.91 -15.21 14.96
CA VAL A 190 6.07 -15.47 15.83
C VAL A 190 6.45 -14.23 16.64
N VAL A 191 6.54 -13.07 16.00
CA VAL A 191 6.98 -11.84 16.67
C VAL A 191 5.93 -11.34 17.65
N THR A 192 4.65 -11.35 17.28
CA THR A 192 3.57 -10.92 18.17
C THR A 192 3.43 -11.83 19.36
N SER A 193 3.53 -13.16 19.17
CA SER A 193 3.52 -14.12 20.27
C SER A 193 4.65 -13.88 21.27
N LYS A 194 5.89 -13.64 20.79
CA LYS A 194 7.04 -13.33 21.65
C LYS A 194 6.88 -12.03 22.44
N ASN A 195 6.21 -11.04 21.86
CA ASN A 195 6.04 -9.73 22.46
C ASN A 195 4.67 -9.53 23.15
N ARG A 196 3.84 -10.57 23.23
CA ARG A 196 2.48 -10.50 23.77
C ARG A 196 2.39 -9.79 25.12
N ASN A 197 3.28 -10.13 26.05
CA ASN A 197 3.31 -9.55 27.40
C ASN A 197 3.85 -8.11 27.45
N GLN A 198 4.39 -7.59 26.34
CA GLN A 198 4.95 -6.26 26.23
C GLN A 198 4.00 -5.28 25.53
N ILE A 199 2.93 -5.80 24.91
CA ILE A 199 1.94 -5.01 24.19
C ILE A 199 0.82 -4.65 25.16
N ASN A 200 0.92 -3.46 25.77
CA ASN A 200 -0.06 -2.98 26.75
C ASN A 200 -0.91 -1.82 26.24
N ASN A 201 -0.46 -1.14 25.18
CA ASN A 201 -1.12 0.04 24.64
C ASN A 201 -0.77 0.27 23.15
N ALA A 202 -1.41 1.24 22.53
CA ALA A 202 -1.20 1.58 21.13
C ALA A 202 0.25 2.02 20.81
N SER A 203 0.97 2.61 21.77
CA SER A 203 2.37 3.00 21.59
C SER A 203 3.28 1.79 21.43
N ASP A 204 3.02 0.71 22.21
CA ASP A 204 3.78 -0.53 22.12
C ASP A 204 3.57 -1.20 20.76
N ILE A 205 2.32 -1.19 20.26
CA ILE A 205 1.98 -1.67 18.91
C ILE A 205 2.74 -0.89 17.85
N THR A 206 2.72 0.44 17.94
CA THR A 206 3.42 1.29 16.97
C THR A 206 4.94 1.05 17.00
N LYS A 207 5.52 0.85 18.18
CA LYS A 207 6.94 0.54 18.33
C LYS A 207 7.25 -0.82 17.67
N LEU A 208 6.49 -1.85 18.00
CA LEU A 208 6.66 -3.18 17.42
C LEU A 208 6.50 -3.17 15.90
N ALA A 209 5.52 -2.42 15.37
CA ALA A 209 5.32 -2.27 13.94
C ALA A 209 6.53 -1.64 13.24
N LYS A 210 7.17 -0.63 13.87
CA LYS A 210 8.40 -0.03 13.36
C LYS A 210 9.57 -1.01 13.38
N ASP A 211 9.68 -1.82 14.41
CA ASP A 211 10.74 -2.82 14.53
C ASP A 211 10.56 -3.92 13.46
N ILE A 212 9.32 -4.35 13.22
CA ILE A 212 8.99 -5.30 12.13
C ILE A 212 9.31 -4.68 10.76
N ALA A 213 8.89 -3.45 10.50
CA ALA A 213 9.13 -2.77 9.23
C ALA A 213 10.62 -2.56 8.90
N LYS A 214 11.48 -2.54 9.92
CA LYS A 214 12.95 -2.43 9.79
C LYS A 214 13.67 -3.77 9.81
N SER A 215 12.97 -4.88 10.04
CA SER A 215 13.58 -6.20 10.13
C SER A 215 14.12 -6.66 8.78
N ASP A 216 15.19 -7.45 8.82
CA ASP A 216 15.77 -8.06 7.63
C ASP A 216 14.74 -8.94 6.92
N VAL A 217 13.90 -9.66 7.67
CA VAL A 217 12.83 -10.51 7.12
C VAL A 217 11.85 -9.69 6.28
N PHE A 218 11.37 -8.56 6.79
CA PHE A 218 10.44 -7.71 6.03
C PHE A 218 11.10 -7.13 4.78
N ASN A 219 12.33 -6.65 4.90
CA ASN A 219 13.09 -6.10 3.78
C ASN A 219 13.33 -7.14 2.68
N ASP A 220 13.65 -8.39 3.05
CA ASP A 220 13.83 -9.49 2.10
C ASP A 220 12.52 -9.82 1.37
N ILE A 221 11.39 -9.81 2.07
CA ILE A 221 10.06 -10.02 1.46
C ILE A 221 9.75 -8.91 0.45
N VAL A 222 9.96 -7.65 0.82
CA VAL A 222 9.75 -6.50 -0.08
C VAL A 222 10.64 -6.60 -1.32
N ASN A 223 11.90 -6.97 -1.15
CA ASN A 223 12.82 -7.17 -2.27
C ASN A 223 12.38 -8.32 -3.21
N LYS A 224 11.89 -9.44 -2.65
CA LYS A 224 11.32 -10.54 -3.44
C LYS A 224 10.14 -10.08 -4.27
N ILE A 225 9.22 -9.31 -3.68
CA ILE A 225 8.03 -8.77 -4.38
C ILE A 225 8.44 -7.81 -5.51
N ASN A 226 9.40 -6.93 -5.26
CA ASN A 226 9.87 -5.96 -6.26
C ASN A 226 10.70 -6.59 -7.40
N SER A 227 11.12 -7.84 -7.24
CA SER A 227 11.89 -8.59 -8.26
C SER A 227 11.01 -9.34 -9.25
N ILE A 228 9.69 -9.44 -9.01
CA ILE A 228 8.68 -10.05 -9.87
C ILE A 228 8.13 -9.02 -10.85
#